data_2e3b7434b63dcae9d70411dd13bc3637
#
_entry.id   2e3b7434b63dcae9d70411dd13bc3637
#
_cell.length_a   1.000
_cell.length_b   1.000
_cell.length_c   1.000
_cell.angle_alpha   90.00
_cell.angle_beta   90.00
_cell.angle_gamma   90.00
#
_symmetry.space_group_name_H-M   'P 1'
#
loop_
_entity.id
_entity.type
_entity.pdbx_description
1 polymer ?
#
loop_
_entity_poly.entity_id
_entity_poly.type
_entity_poly.pdbx_seq_one_letter_code
_entity_poly.pdbx_strand_id
1 'polypeptide(L)'
;MKITIVHNDNKKQLLVSTKTMEKLLERIAKDDSKQSVTRFRDYAACIEEDYRFYKDMPTWMHIYPAAEFAKDENSNLKMKICNGILLLKFNNITDPDGTEGVKRSVAILPSTFAALESADGKSVIVLVKFTNQNDKLPTSEPEAEQLYRIAYQQIHPIYQAVVKASLTIGAQVASVEASSAMSNEPSLHNSFMMTLDAHPYYNAKAVAMRIDCHYRTEDTDQQADPEAKGKARNEDMDCKDEKNDIASMMLLLRNQYNFRYNSVMKYVEYQPKEKGWYGYRPVEPRVMKRMTLEVQLAGLRVSIKDVRNFLESDYIKNYNPIEEYLYLCHNKWDGKDHIRALARTVPTNNPYWADWFYTWFLGMVDQWRGYTHRQYGNSVAPLLISKQGFNKSTFCRRLLPPELQWGYSDNLILSEKRQVYQAMAQFMLINLDEFNQISPQVQQGFLKNLIQLPTLKYKPPYGSHVMEFPRLASFIATSNMNDILTDPSGNRRFIGIELTGPIDVSVRPNHQQLFAQALVALGNGEKCYFDAEQVKLIMQSNCQFEVVQPIDQYFRLYFEPADDEKEGEYMTAAEIFDFLKKQIGSSLKVNSLMGFGRKLANMTQLNHKRFADGMKYLVKKR
;
A
#
# COMPACT_ATOMS: atom_id res chain seq x y z
N MET A 1 -1.34 -21.90 28.25
CA MET A 1 -0.12 -21.48 28.97
C MET A 1 -0.55 -20.50 30.06
N LYS A 2 -0.09 -20.74 31.28
CA LYS A 2 -0.36 -19.86 32.43
C LYS A 2 0.91 -19.12 32.82
N ILE A 3 0.75 -17.87 33.19
CA ILE A 3 1.82 -16.96 33.60
C ILE A 3 1.65 -16.67 35.08
N THR A 4 2.75 -16.66 35.82
CA THR A 4 2.74 -16.40 37.26
C THR A 4 2.73 -14.91 37.55
N ILE A 5 1.85 -14.49 38.44
CA ILE A 5 1.73 -13.12 38.93
C ILE A 5 1.99 -13.16 40.43
N VAL A 6 2.93 -12.35 40.88
CA VAL A 6 3.34 -12.24 42.25
C VAL A 6 3.14 -10.82 42.74
N HIS A 7 2.55 -10.65 43.92
CA HIS A 7 2.44 -9.36 44.59
C HIS A 7 2.48 -9.54 46.11
N ASN A 8 2.83 -8.50 46.81
CA ASN A 8 2.77 -8.48 48.28
C ASN A 8 1.42 -7.92 48.73
N ASP A 9 0.79 -8.56 49.71
CA ASP A 9 -0.37 -8.00 50.38
C ASP A 9 -0.01 -6.86 51.36
N ASN A 10 -1.00 -6.21 51.97
CA ASN A 10 -0.82 -5.16 52.96
C ASN A 10 -0.04 -5.62 54.21
N LYS A 11 0.12 -6.93 54.40
CA LYS A 11 0.88 -7.55 55.50
C LYS A 11 2.28 -8.01 55.07
N LYS A 12 2.73 -7.59 53.85
CA LYS A 12 4.00 -8.02 53.23
C LYS A 12 4.09 -9.53 52.96
N GLN A 13 2.95 -10.24 52.89
CA GLN A 13 2.97 -11.63 52.52
C GLN A 13 2.97 -11.77 50.98
N LEU A 14 3.84 -12.63 50.48
CA LEU A 14 3.94 -12.94 49.06
C LEU A 14 2.71 -13.72 48.59
N LEU A 15 1.91 -13.17 47.72
CA LEU A 15 0.78 -13.82 47.08
C LEU A 15 1.17 -14.22 45.65
N VAL A 16 0.98 -15.52 45.33
CA VAL A 16 1.30 -16.09 44.02
C VAL A 16 0.00 -16.55 43.35
N SER A 17 -0.26 -16.05 42.16
CA SER A 17 -1.43 -16.47 41.36
C SER A 17 -1.01 -16.73 39.91
N THR A 18 -1.79 -17.53 39.19
CA THR A 18 -1.55 -17.79 37.75
C THR A 18 -2.73 -17.35 36.92
N LYS A 19 -2.47 -16.72 35.76
CA LYS A 19 -3.48 -16.34 34.77
C LYS A 19 -3.04 -16.74 33.37
N THR A 20 -4.00 -16.90 32.45
CA THR A 20 -3.66 -17.07 31.04
C THR A 20 -3.18 -15.76 30.45
N MET A 21 -2.37 -15.82 29.38
CA MET A 21 -1.85 -14.62 28.74
C MET A 21 -2.96 -13.72 28.21
N GLU A 22 -4.02 -14.26 27.67
CA GLU A 22 -5.16 -13.50 27.18
C GLU A 22 -5.80 -12.63 28.27
N LYS A 23 -6.07 -13.23 29.45
CA LYS A 23 -6.63 -12.49 30.59
C LYS A 23 -5.68 -11.45 31.17
N LEU A 24 -4.37 -11.70 31.06
CA LEU A 24 -3.36 -10.71 31.44
C LEU A 24 -3.36 -9.52 30.47
N LEU A 25 -3.41 -9.79 29.17
CA LEU A 25 -3.44 -8.76 28.14
C LEU A 25 -4.72 -7.91 28.19
N GLU A 26 -5.87 -8.51 28.42
CA GLU A 26 -7.13 -7.78 28.63
C GLU A 26 -7.02 -6.79 29.81
N ARG A 27 -6.33 -7.19 30.87
CA ARG A 27 -6.09 -6.32 32.01
C ARG A 27 -5.08 -5.21 31.71
N ILE A 28 -4.01 -5.53 30.98
CA ILE A 28 -3.00 -4.55 30.55
C ILE A 28 -3.60 -3.49 29.62
N ALA A 29 -4.53 -3.88 28.75
CA ALA A 29 -5.17 -2.97 27.80
C ALA A 29 -6.20 -2.03 28.46
N LYS A 30 -6.80 -2.39 29.59
CA LYS A 30 -7.93 -1.67 30.20
C LYS A 30 -7.62 -0.85 31.44
N ASP A 31 -6.39 -0.88 31.93
CA ASP A 31 -5.99 -0.24 33.22
C ASP A 31 -6.94 -0.51 34.39
N ASP A 32 -7.23 -1.79 34.65
CA ASP A 32 -8.01 -2.22 35.84
C ASP A 32 -7.29 -1.93 37.17
N SER A 33 -6.08 -1.39 37.13
CA SER A 33 -5.24 -1.09 38.30
C SER A 33 -5.52 0.28 38.94
N LYS A 34 -6.71 0.88 38.68
CA LYS A 34 -7.16 2.15 39.27
C LYS A 34 -6.20 3.31 39.00
N GLN A 35 -5.76 3.45 37.76
CA GLN A 35 -4.88 4.55 37.34
C GLN A 35 -3.47 4.56 38.01
N SER A 36 -3.04 3.46 38.63
CA SER A 36 -1.75 3.43 39.33
C SER A 36 -0.57 3.52 38.34
N VAL A 37 -0.67 2.87 37.17
CA VAL A 37 0.36 2.92 36.12
C VAL A 37 0.43 4.32 35.50
N THR A 38 -0.71 4.93 35.19
CA THR A 38 -0.78 6.29 34.64
C THR A 38 -0.15 7.28 35.61
N ARG A 39 -0.51 7.22 36.90
CA ARG A 39 0.11 8.07 37.94
C ARG A 39 1.61 7.84 38.09
N PHE A 40 2.07 6.61 37.92
CA PHE A 40 3.50 6.33 37.97
C PHE A 40 4.23 6.96 36.77
N ARG A 41 3.65 6.91 35.56
CA ARG A 41 4.21 7.55 34.37
C ARG A 41 4.26 9.08 34.52
N ASP A 42 3.19 9.67 35.03
CA ASP A 42 3.12 11.12 35.29
C ASP A 42 4.18 11.54 36.30
N TYR A 43 4.39 10.74 37.34
CA TYR A 43 5.43 10.98 38.35
C TYR A 43 6.85 10.80 37.80
N ALA A 44 7.06 9.73 37.00
CA ALA A 44 8.35 9.46 36.36
C ALA A 44 8.73 10.52 35.32
N ALA A 45 7.75 11.20 34.73
CA ALA A 45 7.97 12.31 33.78
C ALA A 45 8.37 13.61 34.51
N CYS A 46 7.98 13.80 35.79
CA CYS A 46 8.23 15.00 36.54
C CYS A 46 9.56 14.98 37.34
N ILE A 47 10.17 13.81 37.56
CA ILE A 47 11.34 13.65 38.44
C ILE A 47 12.44 12.91 37.70
N GLU A 48 13.39 13.65 37.12
CA GLU A 48 14.51 13.06 36.35
C GLU A 48 15.56 12.33 37.20
N GLU A 49 15.61 12.45 38.53
CA GLU A 49 16.76 11.97 39.32
C GLU A 49 16.48 11.31 40.67
N ASP A 50 15.27 11.12 41.20
CA ASP A 50 15.09 10.57 42.55
C ASP A 50 14.66 9.10 42.58
N TYR A 51 15.65 8.20 42.51
CA TYR A 51 15.52 6.73 42.66
C TYR A 51 14.90 6.27 44.02
N ARG A 52 14.69 7.15 44.98
CA ARG A 52 14.17 6.82 46.32
C ARG A 52 12.69 6.47 46.32
N PHE A 53 11.92 6.95 45.32
CA PHE A 53 10.49 6.69 45.23
C PHE A 53 10.16 5.24 44.89
N TYR A 54 11.07 4.50 44.25
CA TYR A 54 10.88 3.08 43.87
C TYR A 54 10.89 2.13 45.07
N LYS A 55 11.40 2.53 46.24
CA LYS A 55 11.47 1.68 47.42
C LYS A 55 10.17 1.61 48.22
N ASP A 56 9.24 2.52 48.04
CA ASP A 56 8.05 2.67 48.87
C ASP A 56 6.74 2.27 48.15
N MET A 57 6.82 1.59 47.02
CA MET A 57 5.64 1.03 46.33
C MET A 57 5.44 -0.47 46.67
N PRO A 58 4.79 -0.80 47.79
CA PRO A 58 4.78 -2.18 48.33
C PRO A 58 3.80 -3.12 47.64
N THR A 59 3.05 -2.70 46.59
CA THR A 59 1.92 -3.48 46.05
C THR A 59 2.01 -3.75 44.54
N TRP A 60 3.17 -3.54 43.91
CA TRP A 60 3.31 -3.79 42.50
C TRP A 60 3.29 -5.30 42.19
N MET A 61 2.49 -5.63 41.15
CA MET A 61 2.43 -6.99 40.64
C MET A 61 3.61 -7.22 39.71
N HIS A 62 4.38 -8.26 40.00
CA HIS A 62 5.45 -8.77 39.13
C HIS A 62 4.95 -9.96 38.32
N ILE A 63 5.24 -9.96 37.05
CA ILE A 63 4.81 -10.97 36.08
C ILE A 63 6.03 -11.79 35.68
N TYR A 64 5.95 -13.10 35.92
CA TYR A 64 6.99 -14.08 35.62
C TYR A 64 6.53 -14.93 34.40
N PRO A 65 7.00 -14.63 33.18
CA PRO A 65 6.51 -15.29 31.98
C PRO A 65 7.16 -16.65 31.71
N ALA A 66 8.40 -16.84 32.17
CA ALA A 66 9.25 -17.97 31.80
C ALA A 66 8.77 -19.30 32.32
N ALA A 67 8.08 -19.30 33.47
CA ALA A 67 7.58 -20.54 34.09
C ALA A 67 6.31 -20.28 34.93
N GLU A 68 5.58 -21.37 35.21
CA GLU A 68 4.60 -21.41 36.30
C GLU A 68 5.35 -21.67 37.60
N PHE A 69 5.29 -20.72 38.55
CA PHE A 69 5.90 -20.84 39.86
C PHE A 69 4.85 -21.09 40.94
N ALA A 70 5.26 -21.82 41.98
CA ALA A 70 4.54 -21.91 43.22
C ALA A 70 5.44 -21.54 44.39
N LYS A 71 4.82 -21.23 45.53
CA LYS A 71 5.49 -20.94 46.77
C LYS A 71 5.91 -22.25 47.42
N ASP A 72 7.18 -22.33 47.86
CA ASP A 72 7.66 -23.44 48.70
C ASP A 72 7.39 -23.15 50.21
N GLU A 73 7.78 -24.07 51.08
CA GLU A 73 7.62 -23.94 52.54
C GLU A 73 8.40 -22.75 53.13
N ASN A 74 9.45 -22.32 52.44
CA ASN A 74 10.29 -21.20 52.84
C ASN A 74 9.87 -19.88 52.20
N SER A 75 8.73 -19.84 51.53
CA SER A 75 8.20 -18.68 50.80
C SER A 75 8.99 -18.26 49.55
N ASN A 76 9.85 -19.14 49.00
CA ASN A 76 10.55 -18.92 47.74
C ASN A 76 9.70 -19.40 46.57
N LEU A 77 9.94 -18.77 45.39
CA LEU A 77 9.30 -19.22 44.14
C LEU A 77 10.03 -20.45 43.60
N LYS A 78 9.32 -21.57 43.44
CA LYS A 78 9.81 -22.79 42.84
C LYS A 78 9.07 -23.09 41.54
N MET A 79 9.81 -23.45 40.50
CA MET A 79 9.24 -23.78 39.20
C MET A 79 8.37 -25.05 39.27
N LYS A 80 7.16 -25.00 38.71
CA LYS A 80 6.29 -26.16 38.46
C LYS A 80 6.35 -26.60 37.01
N ILE A 81 6.25 -25.64 36.06
CA ILE A 81 6.20 -25.94 34.63
C ILE A 81 7.01 -24.86 33.92
N CYS A 82 7.94 -25.26 33.08
CA CYS A 82 8.65 -24.35 32.19
C CYS A 82 7.75 -23.94 31.01
N ASN A 83 7.59 -22.66 30.76
CA ASN A 83 6.75 -22.11 29.66
C ASN A 83 7.51 -21.99 28.34
N GLY A 84 8.84 -22.04 28.35
CA GLY A 84 9.64 -21.75 27.14
C GLY A 84 9.49 -20.33 26.63
N ILE A 85 9.38 -19.35 27.55
CA ILE A 85 9.27 -17.94 27.24
C ILE A 85 10.50 -17.19 27.76
N LEU A 86 11.19 -16.53 26.86
CA LEU A 86 12.30 -15.64 27.17
C LEU A 86 11.78 -14.20 27.30
N LEU A 87 12.23 -13.52 28.34
CA LEU A 87 11.94 -12.10 28.59
C LEU A 87 13.10 -11.24 28.09
N LEU A 88 12.82 -10.35 27.14
CA LEU A 88 13.72 -9.28 26.71
C LEU A 88 13.11 -7.93 27.08
N LYS A 89 13.95 -6.94 27.43
CA LYS A 89 13.54 -5.58 27.70
C LYS A 89 14.42 -4.60 26.92
N PHE A 90 13.80 -3.74 26.13
CA PHE A 90 14.46 -2.67 25.39
C PHE A 90 14.23 -1.36 26.14
N ASN A 91 15.29 -0.76 26.68
CA ASN A 91 15.24 0.44 27.51
C ASN A 91 15.63 1.71 26.72
N ASN A 92 15.44 2.88 27.37
CA ASN A 92 15.90 4.18 26.88
C ASN A 92 15.33 4.59 25.51
N ILE A 93 14.06 4.31 25.28
CA ILE A 93 13.34 4.75 24.10
C ILE A 93 12.86 6.18 24.36
N THR A 94 13.50 7.16 23.73
CA THR A 94 13.24 8.60 23.94
C THR A 94 12.21 9.20 22.97
N ASP A 95 11.93 8.52 21.87
CA ASP A 95 10.95 8.93 20.88
C ASP A 95 9.54 8.53 21.35
N PRO A 96 8.54 9.43 21.39
CA PRO A 96 7.15 9.10 21.73
C PRO A 96 6.55 7.95 20.90
N ASP A 97 6.91 7.86 19.62
CA ASP A 97 6.50 6.77 18.73
C ASP A 97 7.46 5.57 18.74
N GLY A 98 8.57 5.66 19.48
CA GLY A 98 9.64 4.65 19.48
C GLY A 98 9.18 3.32 20.08
N THR A 99 8.35 3.33 21.12
CA THR A 99 7.80 2.10 21.72
C THR A 99 6.96 1.33 20.73
N GLU A 100 6.10 1.99 19.96
CA GLU A 100 5.31 1.38 18.89
C GLU A 100 6.21 0.92 17.73
N GLY A 101 7.27 1.65 17.41
CA GLY A 101 8.29 1.26 16.44
C GLY A 101 8.98 -0.05 16.82
N VAL A 102 9.40 -0.18 18.08
CA VAL A 102 10.00 -1.41 18.61
C VAL A 102 8.99 -2.57 18.56
N LYS A 103 7.76 -2.39 19.04
CA LYS A 103 6.72 -3.43 18.99
C LYS A 103 6.48 -3.93 17.57
N ARG A 104 6.36 -3.02 16.59
CA ARG A 104 6.20 -3.37 15.17
C ARG A 104 7.41 -4.14 14.63
N SER A 105 8.61 -3.76 15.02
CA SER A 105 9.85 -4.40 14.58
C SER A 105 9.95 -5.84 15.05
N VAL A 106 9.70 -6.07 16.33
CA VAL A 106 9.77 -7.42 16.91
C VAL A 106 8.58 -8.30 16.48
N ALA A 107 7.44 -7.70 16.13
CA ALA A 107 6.27 -8.40 15.62
C ALA A 107 6.52 -9.13 14.29
N ILE A 108 7.56 -8.72 13.54
CA ILE A 108 7.97 -9.37 12.28
C ILE A 108 8.52 -10.77 12.54
N LEU A 109 9.08 -11.02 13.73
CA LEU A 109 9.67 -12.30 14.05
C LEU A 109 8.58 -13.30 14.48
N PRO A 110 8.48 -14.48 13.85
CA PRO A 110 7.43 -15.46 14.12
C PRO A 110 7.52 -16.05 15.54
N SER A 111 8.67 -15.91 16.20
CA SER A 111 8.90 -16.34 17.58
C SER A 111 8.43 -15.33 18.63
N THR A 112 8.08 -14.11 18.24
CA THR A 112 7.56 -13.11 19.16
C THR A 112 6.16 -13.49 19.62
N PHE A 113 6.05 -13.80 20.91
CA PHE A 113 4.79 -14.20 21.54
C PHE A 113 3.96 -12.99 21.97
N ALA A 114 4.61 -12.00 22.59
CA ALA A 114 3.99 -10.73 22.93
C ALA A 114 5.02 -9.61 22.96
N ALA A 115 4.60 -8.36 22.73
CA ALA A 115 5.39 -7.17 22.95
C ALA A 115 4.51 -6.09 23.59
N LEU A 116 4.99 -5.54 24.69
CA LEU A 116 4.23 -4.68 25.60
C LEU A 116 5.06 -3.43 25.92
N GLU A 117 4.39 -2.30 26.05
CA GLU A 117 4.99 -1.12 26.64
C GLU A 117 5.22 -1.36 28.14
N SER A 118 6.41 -1.00 28.67
CA SER A 118 6.73 -1.16 30.08
C SER A 118 5.99 -0.15 30.97
N ALA A 119 5.95 -0.41 32.27
CA ALA A 119 5.32 0.47 33.25
C ALA A 119 5.89 1.90 33.23
N ASP A 120 7.16 2.07 32.86
CA ASP A 120 7.83 3.38 32.74
C ASP A 120 7.42 4.19 31.48
N GLY A 121 6.73 3.57 30.52
CA GLY A 121 6.35 4.21 29.25
C GLY A 121 7.53 4.49 28.30
N LYS A 122 8.77 4.16 28.71
CA LYS A 122 10.02 4.44 27.97
C LYS A 122 10.77 3.17 27.54
N SER A 123 10.18 2.01 27.79
CA SER A 123 10.78 0.70 27.49
C SER A 123 9.75 -0.25 26.89
N VAL A 124 10.21 -1.24 26.14
CA VAL A 124 9.36 -2.30 25.57
C VAL A 124 9.80 -3.66 26.11
N ILE A 125 8.82 -4.43 26.58
CA ILE A 125 8.99 -5.80 27.04
C ILE A 125 8.60 -6.72 25.90
N VAL A 126 9.49 -7.65 25.56
CA VAL A 126 9.27 -8.63 24.48
C VAL A 126 9.36 -10.04 25.04
N LEU A 127 8.32 -10.81 24.82
CA LEU A 127 8.22 -12.21 25.21
C LEU A 127 8.44 -13.09 23.97
N VAL A 128 9.45 -13.95 24.01
CA VAL A 128 9.86 -14.77 22.87
C VAL A 128 9.71 -16.23 23.20
N LYS A 129 9.05 -17.00 22.33
CA LYS A 129 8.95 -18.45 22.50
C LYS A 129 10.25 -19.15 22.10
N PHE A 130 10.69 -20.10 22.92
CA PHE A 130 11.82 -20.97 22.62
C PHE A 130 11.58 -22.41 23.11
N THR A 131 12.35 -23.32 22.57
CA THR A 131 12.34 -24.75 22.93
C THR A 131 13.74 -25.36 22.71
N ASN A 132 14.00 -26.55 23.19
CA ASN A 132 15.21 -27.27 22.81
C ASN A 132 15.12 -27.81 21.37
N GLN A 133 16.19 -28.42 20.86
CA GLN A 133 16.25 -28.96 19.49
C GLN A 133 15.19 -30.06 19.23
N ASN A 134 14.70 -30.74 20.27
CA ASN A 134 13.72 -31.82 20.18
C ASN A 134 12.28 -31.38 20.43
N ASP A 135 11.99 -30.07 20.37
CA ASP A 135 10.69 -29.43 20.66
C ASP A 135 10.16 -29.76 22.07
N LYS A 136 11.06 -30.02 23.05
CA LYS A 136 10.72 -30.32 24.44
C LYS A 136 11.24 -29.23 25.37
N LEU A 137 10.52 -28.99 26.44
CA LEU A 137 10.93 -28.10 27.52
C LEU A 137 11.38 -28.95 28.74
N PRO A 138 12.40 -28.47 29.50
CA PRO A 138 12.86 -29.16 30.69
C PRO A 138 11.78 -29.23 31.76
N THR A 139 11.83 -30.30 32.55
CA THR A 139 10.94 -30.52 33.69
C THR A 139 11.58 -30.18 35.03
N SER A 140 12.92 -30.11 35.07
CA SER A 140 13.67 -29.67 36.24
C SER A 140 14.07 -28.20 36.15
N GLU A 141 14.07 -27.50 37.29
CA GLU A 141 14.42 -26.06 37.34
C GLU A 141 15.87 -25.77 36.94
N PRO A 142 16.88 -26.57 37.35
CA PRO A 142 18.27 -26.37 36.93
C PRO A 142 18.47 -26.48 35.41
N GLU A 143 17.84 -27.49 34.78
CA GLU A 143 17.92 -27.65 33.33
C GLU A 143 17.17 -26.52 32.59
N ALA A 144 16.05 -26.06 33.14
CA ALA A 144 15.29 -24.95 32.58
C ALA A 144 16.08 -23.65 32.69
N GLU A 145 16.77 -23.39 33.78
CA GLU A 145 17.63 -22.23 33.98
C GLU A 145 18.80 -22.25 32.98
N GLN A 146 19.45 -23.40 32.80
CA GLN A 146 20.53 -23.54 31.83
C GLN A 146 20.04 -23.31 30.40
N LEU A 147 18.92 -23.91 30.00
CA LEU A 147 18.32 -23.72 28.69
C LEU A 147 17.92 -22.24 28.47
N TYR A 148 17.39 -21.57 29.50
CA TYR A 148 17.01 -20.16 29.45
C TYR A 148 18.22 -19.27 29.17
N ARG A 149 19.37 -19.52 29.83
CA ARG A 149 20.61 -18.76 29.63
C ARG A 149 21.16 -18.94 28.21
N ILE A 150 21.17 -20.17 27.70
CA ILE A 150 21.58 -20.46 26.32
C ILE A 150 20.62 -19.80 25.34
N ALA A 151 19.31 -19.87 25.60
CA ALA A 151 18.31 -19.19 24.76
C ALA A 151 18.53 -17.68 24.72
N TYR A 152 18.85 -17.07 25.86
CA TYR A 152 19.15 -15.64 25.91
C TYR A 152 20.36 -15.30 25.02
N GLN A 153 21.45 -16.06 25.10
CA GLN A 153 22.66 -15.82 24.31
C GLN A 153 22.40 -15.91 22.78
N GLN A 154 21.52 -16.80 22.35
CA GLN A 154 21.19 -16.98 20.93
C GLN A 154 20.11 -16.02 20.44
N ILE A 155 19.10 -15.73 21.24
CA ILE A 155 17.93 -14.94 20.83
C ILE A 155 18.19 -13.43 20.96
N HIS A 156 18.86 -12.99 22.05
CA HIS A 156 19.09 -11.58 22.33
C HIS A 156 19.78 -10.84 21.18
N PRO A 157 20.89 -11.33 20.57
CA PRO A 157 21.54 -10.63 19.45
C PRO A 157 20.63 -10.48 18.24
N ILE A 158 19.77 -11.47 17.98
CA ILE A 158 18.82 -11.45 16.84
C ILE A 158 17.81 -10.32 17.03
N TYR A 159 17.16 -10.25 18.20
CA TYR A 159 16.17 -9.24 18.51
C TYR A 159 16.79 -7.85 18.59
N GLN A 160 17.98 -7.73 19.15
CA GLN A 160 18.74 -6.48 19.19
C GLN A 160 19.06 -5.96 17.77
N ALA A 161 19.49 -6.84 16.88
CA ALA A 161 19.76 -6.50 15.48
C ALA A 161 18.50 -6.01 14.74
N VAL A 162 17.36 -6.70 14.95
CA VAL A 162 16.07 -6.33 14.35
C VAL A 162 15.60 -4.96 14.84
N VAL A 163 15.67 -4.71 16.14
CA VAL A 163 15.27 -3.43 16.71
C VAL A 163 16.22 -2.31 16.22
N LYS A 164 17.55 -2.52 16.26
CA LYS A 164 18.53 -1.54 15.75
C LYS A 164 18.30 -1.22 14.26
N ALA A 165 18.04 -2.22 13.43
CA ALA A 165 17.80 -2.02 12.00
C ALA A 165 16.53 -1.21 11.71
N SER A 166 15.50 -1.35 12.54
CA SER A 166 14.21 -0.65 12.37
C SER A 166 14.24 0.80 12.83
N LEU A 167 15.02 1.11 13.84
CA LEU A 167 15.14 2.46 14.41
C LEU A 167 16.11 3.35 13.60
N THR A 168 16.95 2.79 12.74
CA THR A 168 17.92 3.56 11.93
C THR A 168 17.28 4.28 10.73
N ILE A 169 16.00 4.05 10.45
CA ILE A 169 15.29 4.59 9.26
C ILE A 169 14.67 5.98 9.48
N GLY A 170 14.68 6.50 10.71
CA GLY A 170 14.17 7.86 10.95
C GLY A 170 14.68 8.44 12.24
N ALA A 171 15.51 9.47 12.14
CA ALA A 171 15.96 10.39 13.17
C ALA A 171 16.77 9.81 14.36
N GLN A 172 17.82 10.50 14.74
CA GLN A 172 18.71 10.37 15.91
C GLN A 172 18.22 9.38 16.98
N VAL A 173 18.70 8.17 16.91
CA VAL A 173 18.36 7.14 17.89
C VAL A 173 19.42 7.12 18.99
N ALA A 174 18.99 7.39 20.22
CA ALA A 174 19.73 7.00 21.40
C ALA A 174 19.92 5.47 21.40
N SER A 175 21.08 5.00 21.82
CA SER A 175 21.41 3.57 21.86
C SER A 175 20.35 2.77 22.62
N VAL A 176 19.66 1.87 21.93
CA VAL A 176 18.73 0.94 22.57
C VAL A 176 19.55 -0.22 23.09
N GLU A 177 19.74 -0.30 24.40
CA GLU A 177 20.36 -1.43 25.06
C GLU A 177 19.29 -2.40 25.56
N ALA A 178 19.39 -3.66 25.15
CA ALA A 178 18.59 -4.73 25.73
C ALA A 178 19.20 -5.09 27.09
N SER A 179 18.45 -4.88 28.17
CA SER A 179 18.87 -5.33 29.51
C SER A 179 17.92 -6.40 30.03
N SER A 180 18.47 -7.41 30.73
CA SER A 180 17.66 -8.28 31.55
C SER A 180 17.08 -7.46 32.71
N ALA A 181 15.79 -7.62 32.97
CA ALA A 181 15.14 -6.87 34.04
C ALA A 181 15.76 -7.23 35.38
N MET A 182 16.30 -6.26 36.10
CA MET A 182 16.73 -6.27 37.50
C MET A 182 17.95 -7.09 37.95
N SER A 183 18.55 -7.95 37.13
CA SER A 183 19.84 -8.58 37.41
C SER A 183 20.71 -8.51 36.17
N ASN A 184 22.01 -8.39 36.34
CA ASN A 184 22.96 -8.37 35.22
C ASN A 184 23.09 -9.73 34.49
N GLU A 185 22.37 -10.74 34.96
CA GLU A 185 22.38 -12.09 34.38
C GLU A 185 20.98 -12.54 33.97
N PRO A 186 20.84 -13.19 32.80
CA PRO A 186 19.57 -13.77 32.36
C PRO A 186 19.20 -14.96 33.27
N SER A 187 17.99 -14.93 33.83
CA SER A 187 17.48 -15.97 34.71
C SER A 187 16.01 -16.31 34.43
N LEU A 188 15.64 -17.54 34.66
CA LEU A 188 14.25 -18.04 34.62
C LEU A 188 13.32 -17.24 35.55
N HIS A 189 13.87 -16.67 36.64
CA HIS A 189 13.17 -15.81 37.59
C HIS A 189 13.06 -14.35 37.19
N ASN A 190 13.45 -13.98 35.97
CA ASN A 190 13.26 -12.61 35.48
C ASN A 190 11.78 -12.28 35.34
N SER A 191 11.41 -11.09 35.82
CA SER A 191 10.03 -10.62 35.83
C SER A 191 9.94 -9.19 35.33
N PHE A 192 8.74 -8.76 34.98
CA PHE A 192 8.43 -7.36 34.70
C PHE A 192 7.24 -6.89 35.54
N MET A 193 7.16 -5.59 35.79
CA MET A 193 6.06 -5.01 36.54
C MET A 193 4.79 -4.94 35.69
N MET A 194 3.62 -5.05 36.33
CA MET A 194 2.33 -4.82 35.68
C MET A 194 2.36 -3.48 34.97
N THR A 195 1.88 -3.45 33.75
CA THR A 195 1.93 -2.29 32.86
C THR A 195 0.56 -1.94 32.28
N LEU A 196 0.49 -0.79 31.63
CA LEU A 196 -0.64 -0.34 30.82
C LEU A 196 -0.15 -0.18 29.37
N ASP A 197 -0.82 -0.83 28.46
CA ASP A 197 -0.58 -0.71 27.01
C ASP A 197 -1.93 -0.85 26.28
N ALA A 198 -2.38 0.22 25.63
CA ALA A 198 -3.66 0.22 24.92
C ALA A 198 -3.65 -0.69 23.68
N HIS A 199 -2.47 -0.95 23.11
CA HIS A 199 -2.28 -1.72 21.89
C HIS A 199 -1.17 -2.76 22.04
N PRO A 200 -1.32 -3.75 22.96
CA PRO A 200 -0.31 -4.79 23.14
C PRO A 200 -0.26 -5.70 21.91
N TYR A 201 0.95 -6.01 21.44
CA TYR A 201 1.11 -7.04 20.41
C TYR A 201 0.99 -8.44 21.04
N TYR A 202 0.22 -9.31 20.41
CA TYR A 202 0.07 -10.70 20.86
C TYR A 202 -0.10 -11.66 19.68
N ASN A 203 0.69 -12.73 19.67
CA ASN A 203 0.62 -13.80 18.70
C ASN A 203 0.47 -15.17 19.39
N ALA A 204 -0.76 -15.65 19.54
CA ALA A 204 -1.06 -16.95 20.14
C ALA A 204 -0.41 -18.12 19.38
N LYS A 205 -0.15 -17.95 18.07
CA LYS A 205 0.45 -18.95 17.17
C LYS A 205 1.96 -18.77 17.01
N ALA A 206 2.62 -18.00 17.90
CA ALA A 206 4.06 -17.81 17.81
C ALA A 206 4.80 -19.16 17.80
N VAL A 207 5.77 -19.27 16.89
CA VAL A 207 6.58 -20.46 16.69
C VAL A 207 7.78 -20.42 17.64
N ALA A 208 8.02 -21.49 18.39
CA ALA A 208 9.16 -21.53 19.30
C ALA A 208 10.48 -21.61 18.52
N MET A 209 11.47 -20.77 18.88
CA MET A 209 12.84 -20.88 18.39
C MET A 209 13.50 -22.10 19.00
N ARG A 210 14.09 -22.94 18.17
CA ARG A 210 14.86 -24.12 18.62
C ARG A 210 16.24 -23.66 19.03
N ILE A 211 16.60 -23.95 20.28
CA ILE A 211 17.87 -23.56 20.88
C ILE A 211 18.89 -24.69 20.76
N ASP A 212 20.07 -24.34 20.28
CA ASP A 212 21.20 -25.27 20.23
C ASP A 212 21.87 -25.32 21.61
N CYS A 213 21.67 -26.44 22.30
CA CYS A 213 22.27 -26.69 23.64
C CYS A 213 23.79 -26.88 23.60
N HIS A 214 24.39 -27.03 22.42
CA HIS A 214 25.86 -27.19 22.24
C HIS A 214 26.53 -25.90 21.80
N TYR A 215 25.82 -24.80 21.76
CA TYR A 215 26.39 -23.49 21.38
C TYR A 215 27.45 -23.05 22.39
N ARG A 216 28.71 -22.94 21.96
CA ARG A 216 29.83 -22.39 22.71
C ARG A 216 30.20 -21.03 22.14
N THR A 217 30.28 -20.02 22.99
CA THR A 217 30.91 -18.73 22.66
C THR A 217 32.44 -18.90 22.70
N GLU A 218 33.16 -18.21 21.78
CA GLU A 218 34.62 -18.31 21.58
C GLU A 218 35.48 -17.77 22.75
N ASP A 219 34.96 -17.52 23.93
CA ASP A 219 35.65 -16.89 25.05
C ASP A 219 35.97 -17.82 26.23
N THR A 220 36.13 -19.13 26.02
CA THR A 220 36.68 -20.02 27.06
C THR A 220 37.57 -21.11 26.46
N ASP A 221 38.74 -20.71 26.00
CA ASP A 221 39.86 -21.63 25.86
C ASP A 221 40.57 -21.80 27.20
N GLN A 222 40.33 -22.94 27.86
CA GLN A 222 41.36 -23.69 28.57
C GLN A 222 40.79 -25.03 29.05
N GLN A 223 41.47 -26.09 28.57
CA GLN A 223 41.48 -27.46 29.03
C GLN A 223 40.34 -28.40 28.61
N ALA A 224 40.59 -29.23 27.62
CA ALA A 224 40.11 -30.60 27.58
C ALA A 224 40.92 -31.49 26.60
N ASP A 225 41.24 -32.65 27.07
CA ASP A 225 42.02 -33.75 26.59
C ASP A 225 41.61 -34.31 25.19
N PRO A 226 42.55 -34.82 24.40
CA PRO A 226 42.23 -35.40 23.10
C PRO A 226 42.24 -36.93 23.14
N GLU A 227 41.08 -37.57 23.22
CA GLU A 227 40.90 -38.95 22.74
C GLU A 227 39.41 -39.36 22.70
N ALA A 228 38.82 -39.31 21.51
CA ALA A 228 37.80 -40.29 21.07
C ALA A 228 37.41 -40.05 19.59
N LYS A 229 38.21 -40.64 18.70
CA LYS A 229 37.79 -40.85 17.29
C LYS A 229 36.98 -42.17 17.22
N GLY A 230 35.77 -42.07 16.67
CA GLY A 230 34.98 -43.27 16.35
C GLY A 230 33.76 -42.95 15.48
N LYS A 231 33.96 -43.09 14.18
CA LYS A 231 32.99 -43.38 13.10
C LYS A 231 31.50 -43.32 13.39
N ALA A 232 30.82 -42.31 12.83
CA ALA A 232 29.40 -42.35 12.47
C ALA A 232 29.17 -41.70 11.11
N ARG A 233 28.25 -42.24 10.34
CA ARG A 233 28.05 -42.15 8.90
C ARG A 233 27.59 -40.77 8.39
N ASN A 234 28.06 -40.45 7.16
CA ASN A 234 27.96 -39.23 6.40
C ASN A 234 26.60 -38.88 5.74
N GLU A 235 25.45 -39.24 6.28
CA GLU A 235 24.17 -38.90 5.64
C GLU A 235 23.36 -37.82 6.38
N ASP A 236 23.64 -37.51 7.64
CA ASP A 236 22.94 -36.50 8.44
C ASP A 236 23.66 -35.13 8.49
N MET A 237 24.91 -35.03 7.99
CA MET A 237 25.67 -33.77 7.98
C MET A 237 25.27 -32.81 6.83
N ASP A 238 24.92 -33.36 5.66
CA ASP A 238 24.58 -32.49 4.48
C ASP A 238 23.30 -31.65 4.71
N CYS A 239 22.32 -32.18 5.44
CA CYS A 239 21.05 -31.46 5.64
C CYS A 239 21.10 -30.37 6.73
N LYS A 240 22.09 -30.40 7.64
CA LYS A 240 22.29 -29.38 8.68
C LYS A 240 23.14 -28.21 8.17
N ASP A 241 24.12 -28.49 7.31
CA ASP A 241 24.97 -27.49 6.70
C ASP A 241 24.18 -26.62 5.70
N GLU A 242 23.27 -27.20 4.89
CA GLU A 242 22.42 -26.45 3.96
C GLU A 242 21.48 -25.45 4.64
N LYS A 243 20.90 -25.79 5.80
CA LYS A 243 20.02 -24.87 6.55
C LYS A 243 20.80 -23.68 7.14
N ASN A 244 22.01 -23.92 7.56
CA ASN A 244 22.90 -22.89 8.08
C ASN A 244 23.39 -21.96 6.93
N ASP A 245 23.65 -22.53 5.75
CA ASP A 245 24.09 -21.80 4.58
C ASP A 245 23.02 -20.85 4.03
N ILE A 246 21.73 -21.24 4.05
CA ILE A 246 20.61 -20.37 3.63
C ILE A 246 20.46 -19.18 4.59
N ALA A 247 20.51 -19.40 5.90
CA ALA A 247 20.44 -18.32 6.88
C ALA A 247 21.61 -17.34 6.74
N SER A 248 22.81 -17.87 6.55
CA SER A 248 24.05 -17.10 6.34
C SER A 248 24.01 -16.31 5.03
N MET A 249 23.47 -16.89 3.96
CA MET A 249 23.19 -16.22 2.68
C MET A 249 22.27 -15.02 2.87
N MET A 250 21.14 -15.23 3.55
CA MET A 250 20.18 -14.14 3.80
C MET A 250 20.80 -12.99 4.58
N LEU A 251 21.62 -13.31 5.58
CA LEU A 251 22.34 -12.32 6.38
C LEU A 251 23.38 -11.56 5.54
N LEU A 252 24.18 -12.28 4.75
CA LEU A 252 25.20 -11.69 3.87
C LEU A 252 24.57 -10.74 2.85
N LEU A 253 23.50 -11.18 2.16
CA LEU A 253 22.81 -10.36 1.20
C LEU A 253 22.16 -9.12 1.85
N ARG A 254 21.57 -9.27 3.03
CA ARG A 254 21.02 -8.14 3.79
C ARG A 254 22.09 -7.18 4.31
N ASN A 255 23.31 -7.65 4.58
CA ASN A 255 24.41 -6.80 4.97
C ASN A 255 24.95 -5.96 3.81
N GLN A 256 24.94 -6.50 2.59
CA GLN A 256 25.43 -5.82 1.39
C GLN A 256 24.39 -4.96 0.69
N TYR A 257 23.09 -5.34 0.78
CA TYR A 257 22.00 -4.74 0.03
C TYR A 257 20.80 -4.40 0.91
N ASN A 258 20.16 -3.28 0.60
CA ASN A 258 18.80 -3.02 1.01
C ASN A 258 17.87 -3.60 -0.05
N PHE A 259 16.81 -4.31 0.38
CA PHE A 259 15.80 -4.89 -0.50
C PHE A 259 14.42 -4.35 -0.16
N ARG A 260 13.57 -4.21 -1.18
CA ARG A 260 12.15 -3.93 -1.03
C ARG A 260 11.37 -4.57 -2.19
N TYR A 261 10.17 -5.03 -1.94
CA TYR A 261 9.27 -5.53 -2.98
C TYR A 261 8.33 -4.42 -3.43
N ASN A 262 8.49 -3.96 -4.67
CA ASN A 262 7.59 -2.96 -5.25
C ASN A 262 6.22 -3.60 -5.53
N SER A 263 5.23 -3.28 -4.68
CA SER A 263 3.89 -3.89 -4.72
C SER A 263 3.07 -3.43 -5.93
N VAL A 264 3.43 -2.33 -6.59
CA VAL A 264 2.81 -1.83 -7.81
C VAL A 264 3.38 -2.52 -9.04
N MET A 265 4.71 -2.50 -9.19
CA MET A 265 5.41 -3.05 -10.34
C MET A 265 5.62 -4.56 -10.26
N LYS A 266 5.39 -5.17 -9.08
CA LYS A 266 5.47 -6.62 -8.85
C LYS A 266 6.86 -7.23 -9.06
N TYR A 267 7.91 -6.52 -8.63
CA TYR A 267 9.28 -7.01 -8.60
C TYR A 267 10.04 -6.54 -7.37
N VAL A 268 11.12 -7.25 -7.06
CA VAL A 268 12.03 -6.86 -5.99
C VAL A 268 13.00 -5.80 -6.48
N GLU A 269 13.21 -4.77 -5.69
CA GLU A 269 14.22 -3.74 -5.88
C GLU A 269 15.34 -3.91 -4.86
N TYR A 270 16.56 -3.55 -5.27
CA TYR A 270 17.73 -3.57 -4.42
C TYR A 270 18.53 -2.27 -4.52
N GLN A 271 19.25 -1.95 -3.46
CA GLN A 271 20.18 -0.84 -3.36
C GLN A 271 21.44 -1.32 -2.65
N PRO A 272 22.65 -1.22 -3.25
CA PRO A 272 23.90 -1.50 -2.55
C PRO A 272 24.10 -0.54 -1.38
N LYS A 273 24.38 -1.04 -0.17
CA LYS A 273 24.55 -0.20 1.02
C LYS A 273 25.79 0.69 0.94
N GLU A 274 26.89 0.19 0.40
CA GLU A 274 28.12 0.97 0.20
C GLU A 274 27.94 2.15 -0.77
N LYS A 275 26.96 2.04 -1.68
CA LYS A 275 26.64 3.04 -2.70
C LYS A 275 25.20 3.53 -2.54
N GLY A 276 24.80 3.89 -1.32
CA GLY A 276 23.45 4.30 -0.99
C GLY A 276 22.92 5.52 -1.75
N TRP A 277 23.79 6.31 -2.38
CA TRP A 277 23.44 7.40 -3.27
C TRP A 277 22.88 6.94 -4.65
N TYR A 278 23.11 5.68 -5.04
CA TYR A 278 22.36 5.07 -6.14
C TYR A 278 20.97 4.67 -5.65
N GLY A 279 19.93 5.15 -6.29
CA GLY A 279 18.55 4.76 -6.00
C GLY A 279 18.31 3.26 -6.12
N TYR A 280 17.15 2.81 -5.64
CA TYR A 280 16.70 1.43 -5.80
C TYR A 280 16.55 1.06 -7.29
N ARG A 281 16.92 -0.16 -7.62
CA ARG A 281 16.86 -0.73 -8.99
C ARG A 281 16.23 -2.11 -8.95
N PRO A 282 15.51 -2.54 -10.01
CA PRO A 282 14.98 -3.90 -10.10
C PRO A 282 16.10 -4.96 -10.01
N VAL A 283 15.79 -6.06 -9.34
CA VAL A 283 16.65 -7.24 -9.34
C VAL A 283 16.47 -8.00 -10.66
N GLU A 284 17.27 -7.64 -11.65
CA GLU A 284 17.31 -8.32 -12.95
C GLU A 284 17.98 -9.70 -12.83
N PRO A 285 17.76 -10.62 -13.78
CA PRO A 285 18.42 -11.94 -13.79
C PRO A 285 19.95 -11.89 -13.70
N ARG A 286 20.58 -10.86 -14.29
CA ARG A 286 22.03 -10.64 -14.21
C ARG A 286 22.47 -10.27 -12.80
N VAL A 287 21.69 -9.45 -12.12
CA VAL A 287 21.95 -9.04 -10.73
C VAL A 287 21.78 -10.23 -9.79
N MET A 288 20.74 -11.03 -9.97
CA MET A 288 20.52 -12.25 -9.18
C MET A 288 21.69 -13.24 -9.32
N LYS A 289 22.21 -13.44 -10.54
CA LYS A 289 23.41 -14.27 -10.77
C LYS A 289 24.64 -13.71 -10.06
N ARG A 290 24.85 -12.39 -10.08
CA ARG A 290 25.94 -11.76 -9.34
C ARG A 290 25.81 -12.00 -7.84
N MET A 291 24.64 -11.75 -7.25
CA MET A 291 24.39 -12.00 -5.83
C MET A 291 24.64 -13.47 -5.46
N THR A 292 24.26 -14.41 -6.32
CA THR A 292 24.54 -15.84 -6.11
C THR A 292 26.04 -16.11 -6.07
N LEU A 293 26.80 -15.55 -7.00
CA LEU A 293 28.27 -15.69 -7.04
C LEU A 293 28.93 -15.06 -5.80
N GLU A 294 28.50 -13.90 -5.36
CA GLU A 294 29.01 -13.24 -4.15
C GLU A 294 28.84 -14.13 -2.91
N VAL A 295 27.68 -14.77 -2.78
CA VAL A 295 27.39 -15.71 -1.69
C VAL A 295 28.26 -16.97 -1.78
N GLN A 296 28.41 -17.53 -2.98
CA GLN A 296 29.26 -18.72 -3.21
C GLN A 296 30.76 -18.42 -2.97
N LEU A 297 31.22 -17.23 -3.34
CA LEU A 297 32.59 -16.77 -3.06
C LEU A 297 32.84 -16.57 -1.56
N ALA A 298 31.80 -16.30 -0.77
CA ALA A 298 31.88 -16.28 0.67
C ALA A 298 31.92 -17.70 1.31
N GLY A 299 31.98 -18.76 0.49
CA GLY A 299 32.11 -20.15 0.94
C GLY A 299 30.78 -20.86 1.23
N LEU A 300 29.62 -20.24 0.97
CA LEU A 300 28.32 -20.82 1.24
C LEU A 300 27.83 -21.71 0.08
N ARG A 301 27.26 -22.87 0.40
CA ARG A 301 26.72 -23.83 -0.57
C ARG A 301 25.28 -23.51 -0.92
N VAL A 302 25.05 -22.48 -1.73
CA VAL A 302 23.73 -22.03 -2.15
C VAL A 302 23.59 -22.01 -3.66
N SER A 303 22.39 -22.26 -4.14
CA SER A 303 22.02 -22.19 -5.54
C SER A 303 21.35 -20.86 -5.89
N ILE A 304 21.24 -20.55 -7.18
CA ILE A 304 20.46 -19.41 -7.65
C ILE A 304 18.97 -19.54 -7.28
N LYS A 305 18.49 -20.76 -7.08
CA LYS A 305 17.11 -21.03 -6.64
C LYS A 305 16.89 -20.56 -5.20
N ASP A 306 17.88 -20.73 -4.32
CA ASP A 306 17.79 -20.30 -2.92
C ASP A 306 17.79 -18.78 -2.82
N VAL A 307 18.66 -18.10 -3.58
CA VAL A 307 18.65 -16.64 -3.70
C VAL A 307 17.32 -16.14 -4.25
N ARG A 308 16.76 -16.80 -5.27
CA ARG A 308 15.44 -16.45 -5.82
C ARG A 308 14.33 -16.64 -4.78
N ASN A 309 14.30 -17.77 -4.10
CA ASN A 309 13.31 -18.07 -3.07
C ASN A 309 13.34 -17.02 -1.94
N PHE A 310 14.52 -16.57 -1.55
CA PHE A 310 14.66 -15.48 -0.57
C PHE A 310 14.09 -14.16 -1.11
N LEU A 311 14.48 -13.76 -2.33
CA LEU A 311 14.06 -12.50 -2.93
C LEU A 311 12.56 -12.45 -3.24
N GLU A 312 11.95 -13.59 -3.63
CA GLU A 312 10.52 -13.70 -3.96
C GLU A 312 9.65 -14.00 -2.71
N SER A 313 10.26 -14.18 -1.54
CA SER A 313 9.54 -14.45 -0.29
C SER A 313 9.05 -13.17 0.37
N ASP A 314 8.13 -13.32 1.33
CA ASP A 314 7.63 -12.25 2.20
C ASP A 314 8.64 -11.77 3.27
N TYR A 315 9.83 -12.36 3.29
CA TYR A 315 10.98 -11.82 4.02
C TYR A 315 11.44 -10.45 3.48
N ILE A 316 11.11 -10.12 2.24
CA ILE A 316 11.38 -8.79 1.66
C ILE A 316 10.19 -7.87 1.94
N LYS A 317 10.48 -6.72 2.56
CA LYS A 317 9.45 -5.74 2.94
C LYS A 317 8.69 -5.22 1.72
N ASN A 318 7.38 -5.23 1.80
CA ASN A 318 6.52 -4.58 0.81
C ASN A 318 6.76 -3.06 0.80
N TYR A 319 6.78 -2.51 -0.39
CA TYR A 319 6.97 -1.10 -0.67
C TYR A 319 5.97 -0.62 -1.71
N ASN A 320 5.19 0.40 -1.39
CA ASN A 320 4.30 1.05 -2.34
C ASN A 320 4.82 2.47 -2.60
N PRO A 321 5.43 2.72 -3.77
CA PRO A 321 6.00 4.04 -4.09
C PRO A 321 4.94 5.16 -4.14
N ILE A 322 3.70 4.82 -4.44
CA ILE A 322 2.60 5.79 -4.50
C ILE A 322 2.19 6.19 -3.08
N GLU A 323 1.99 5.21 -2.20
CA GLU A 323 1.63 5.47 -0.79
C GLU A 323 2.72 6.27 -0.08
N GLU A 324 3.99 5.93 -0.30
CA GLU A 324 5.12 6.68 0.28
C GLU A 324 5.12 8.13 -0.20
N TYR A 325 4.96 8.36 -1.50
CA TYR A 325 4.91 9.73 -2.04
C TYR A 325 3.72 10.53 -1.49
N LEU A 326 2.53 9.94 -1.44
CA LEU A 326 1.35 10.59 -0.87
C LEU A 326 1.52 10.86 0.63
N TYR A 327 2.15 9.95 1.37
CA TYR A 327 2.48 10.14 2.77
C TYR A 327 3.43 11.33 2.97
N LEU A 328 4.46 11.48 2.14
CA LEU A 328 5.38 12.62 2.18
C LEU A 328 4.69 13.97 1.85
N CYS A 329 3.60 13.96 1.10
CA CYS A 329 2.79 15.14 0.81
C CYS A 329 1.78 15.46 1.93
N HIS A 330 1.46 14.50 2.81
CA HIS A 330 0.48 14.68 3.86
C HIS A 330 0.82 15.88 4.76
N ASN A 331 -0.18 16.70 5.10
CA ASN A 331 -0.03 17.90 5.94
C ASN A 331 0.97 18.97 5.43
N LYS A 332 1.30 18.98 4.12
CA LYS A 332 2.22 19.96 3.53
C LYS A 332 1.53 21.08 2.75
N TRP A 333 0.21 21.08 2.67
CA TRP A 333 -0.52 22.09 1.91
C TRP A 333 -0.44 23.47 2.57
N ASP A 334 -0.13 24.49 1.74
CA ASP A 334 0.02 25.88 2.15
C ASP A 334 -1.31 26.68 2.14
N GLY A 335 -2.44 26.02 1.85
CA GLY A 335 -3.76 26.64 1.78
C GLY A 335 -4.10 27.31 0.44
N LYS A 336 -3.20 27.31 -0.54
CA LYS A 336 -3.45 27.91 -1.86
C LYS A 336 -4.00 26.88 -2.84
N ASP A 337 -4.78 27.37 -3.82
CA ASP A 337 -5.36 26.53 -4.87
C ASP A 337 -4.37 26.28 -6.02
N HIS A 338 -3.50 25.31 -5.84
CA HIS A 338 -2.49 24.93 -6.83
C HIS A 338 -3.07 24.14 -8.00
N ILE A 339 -4.12 23.35 -7.75
CA ILE A 339 -4.71 22.48 -8.80
C ILE A 339 -5.39 23.35 -9.87
N ARG A 340 -6.24 24.32 -9.46
CA ARG A 340 -6.86 25.23 -10.43
C ARG A 340 -5.85 26.18 -11.05
N ALA A 341 -4.81 26.57 -10.31
CA ALA A 341 -3.71 27.36 -10.87
C ALA A 341 -2.99 26.60 -12.00
N LEU A 342 -2.73 25.31 -11.81
CA LEU A 342 -2.17 24.44 -12.87
C LEU A 342 -3.12 24.32 -14.06
N ALA A 343 -4.42 24.14 -13.83
CA ALA A 343 -5.41 24.08 -14.91
C ALA A 343 -5.41 25.36 -15.77
N ARG A 344 -5.26 26.52 -15.16
CA ARG A 344 -5.24 27.84 -15.86
C ARG A 344 -4.00 28.06 -16.73
N THR A 345 -2.96 27.21 -16.62
CA THR A 345 -1.84 27.24 -17.58
C THR A 345 -2.24 26.71 -18.96
N VAL A 346 -3.37 26.02 -19.07
CA VAL A 346 -3.96 25.58 -20.33
C VAL A 346 -4.89 26.68 -20.85
N PRO A 347 -4.50 27.40 -21.89
CA PRO A 347 -5.28 28.52 -22.44
C PRO A 347 -6.51 27.99 -23.18
N THR A 348 -7.70 28.28 -22.67
CA THR A 348 -8.98 27.86 -23.26
C THR A 348 -10.08 28.85 -22.95
N ASN A 349 -11.08 28.93 -23.82
CA ASN A 349 -12.29 29.73 -23.62
C ASN A 349 -13.37 29.00 -22.80
N ASN A 350 -13.14 27.76 -22.40
CA ASN A 350 -14.09 27.01 -21.61
C ASN A 350 -14.09 27.49 -20.13
N PRO A 351 -15.17 28.12 -19.66
CA PRO A 351 -15.21 28.75 -18.33
C PRO A 351 -15.17 27.69 -17.19
N TYR A 352 -15.56 26.45 -17.46
CA TYR A 352 -15.64 25.37 -16.48
C TYR A 352 -14.34 24.56 -16.36
N TRP A 353 -13.36 24.80 -17.23
CA TRP A 353 -12.16 23.95 -17.32
C TRP A 353 -11.43 23.80 -15.99
N ALA A 354 -11.18 24.89 -15.28
CA ALA A 354 -10.42 24.85 -14.03
C ALA A 354 -11.12 24.00 -12.95
N ASP A 355 -12.45 24.08 -12.85
CA ASP A 355 -13.23 23.31 -11.88
C ASP A 355 -13.37 21.84 -12.29
N TRP A 356 -13.55 21.57 -13.57
CA TRP A 356 -13.59 20.20 -14.08
C TRP A 356 -12.24 19.51 -13.93
N PHE A 357 -11.14 20.22 -14.20
CA PHE A 357 -9.81 19.72 -13.97
C PHE A 357 -9.55 19.43 -12.50
N TYR A 358 -10.00 20.30 -11.60
CA TYR A 358 -9.92 20.11 -10.16
C TYR A 358 -10.61 18.80 -9.74
N THR A 359 -11.88 18.62 -10.11
CA THR A 359 -12.65 17.41 -9.79
C THR A 359 -11.99 16.16 -10.37
N TRP A 360 -11.55 16.20 -11.62
CA TRP A 360 -10.85 15.09 -12.26
C TRP A 360 -9.51 14.77 -11.57
N PHE A 361 -8.76 15.79 -11.17
CA PHE A 361 -7.47 15.64 -10.47
C PHE A 361 -7.68 14.97 -9.10
N LEU A 362 -8.70 15.38 -8.35
CA LEU A 362 -9.09 14.70 -7.11
C LEU A 362 -9.42 13.22 -7.38
N GLY A 363 -10.21 12.94 -8.42
CA GLY A 363 -10.53 11.58 -8.85
C GLY A 363 -9.31 10.76 -9.24
N MET A 364 -8.30 11.38 -9.86
CA MET A 364 -7.02 10.76 -10.20
C MET A 364 -6.23 10.38 -8.93
N VAL A 365 -6.08 11.31 -7.99
CA VAL A 365 -5.35 11.05 -6.73
C VAL A 365 -6.07 10.01 -5.88
N ASP A 366 -7.40 10.08 -5.81
CA ASP A 366 -8.18 9.09 -5.10
C ASP A 366 -8.06 7.70 -5.75
N GLN A 367 -7.99 7.62 -7.09
CA GLN A 367 -7.76 6.36 -7.81
C GLN A 367 -6.40 5.73 -7.43
N TRP A 368 -5.36 6.53 -7.21
CA TRP A 368 -4.02 6.07 -6.83
C TRP A 368 -3.93 5.47 -5.42
N ARG A 369 -4.90 5.73 -4.55
CA ARG A 369 -4.97 5.11 -3.21
C ARG A 369 -5.22 3.60 -3.28
N GLY A 370 -5.49 3.05 -4.47
CA GLY A 370 -5.46 1.62 -4.75
C GLY A 370 -6.55 0.77 -4.07
N TYR A 371 -7.69 1.35 -3.73
CA TYR A 371 -8.78 0.61 -3.10
C TYR A 371 -9.48 -0.34 -4.10
N THR A 372 -9.65 -1.60 -3.70
CA THR A 372 -10.36 -2.62 -4.49
C THR A 372 -11.89 -2.56 -4.29
N HIS A 373 -12.36 -1.97 -3.21
CA HIS A 373 -13.80 -1.89 -2.88
C HIS A 373 -14.49 -0.62 -3.38
N ARG A 374 -13.98 -0.02 -4.46
CA ARG A 374 -14.61 1.15 -5.07
C ARG A 374 -15.85 0.75 -5.85
N GLN A 375 -16.93 1.51 -5.66
CA GLN A 375 -18.12 1.40 -6.48
C GLN A 375 -17.89 1.99 -7.89
N TYR A 376 -17.10 3.07 -7.99
CA TYR A 376 -16.82 3.77 -9.25
C TYR A 376 -15.33 4.12 -9.37
N GLY A 377 -14.79 3.99 -10.58
CA GLY A 377 -13.46 4.51 -10.91
C GLY A 377 -13.52 5.97 -11.37
N ASN A 378 -12.35 6.60 -11.60
CA ASN A 378 -12.28 7.89 -12.29
C ASN A 378 -12.70 7.70 -13.76
N SER A 379 -13.98 7.93 -14.03
CA SER A 379 -14.66 7.54 -15.28
C SER A 379 -14.68 8.62 -16.35
N VAL A 380 -13.93 9.71 -16.14
CA VAL A 380 -13.83 10.85 -17.05
C VAL A 380 -12.37 11.12 -17.38
N ALA A 381 -12.09 11.51 -18.61
CA ALA A 381 -10.75 11.85 -19.10
C ALA A 381 -10.76 13.25 -19.76
N PRO A 382 -9.91 14.19 -19.35
CA PRO A 382 -9.67 15.40 -20.11
C PRO A 382 -9.15 15.06 -21.50
N LEU A 383 -9.63 15.78 -22.52
CA LEU A 383 -9.24 15.63 -23.91
C LEU A 383 -8.79 16.99 -24.43
N LEU A 384 -7.47 17.17 -24.53
CA LEU A 384 -6.85 18.41 -24.97
C LEU A 384 -6.77 18.46 -26.49
N ILE A 385 -7.43 19.43 -27.09
CA ILE A 385 -7.60 19.55 -28.54
C ILE A 385 -6.92 20.83 -29.02
N SER A 386 -5.98 20.71 -29.94
CA SER A 386 -5.33 21.87 -30.58
C SER A 386 -4.47 21.42 -31.77
N LYS A 387 -3.97 22.38 -32.52
CA LYS A 387 -2.90 22.15 -33.51
C LYS A 387 -1.65 21.52 -32.85
N GLN A 388 -0.81 20.90 -33.64
CA GLN A 388 0.48 20.39 -33.21
C GLN A 388 1.39 21.50 -32.63
N GLY A 389 2.26 21.19 -31.69
CA GLY A 389 3.19 22.15 -31.09
C GLY A 389 2.65 22.94 -29.89
N PHE A 390 1.43 22.66 -29.40
CA PHE A 390 0.83 23.37 -28.26
C PHE A 390 1.20 22.74 -26.89
N ASN A 391 2.24 21.94 -26.81
CA ASN A 391 2.78 21.33 -25.59
C ASN A 391 1.82 20.38 -24.83
N LYS A 392 0.78 19.85 -25.48
CA LYS A 392 -0.22 18.96 -24.84
C LYS A 392 0.41 17.75 -24.14
N SER A 393 1.19 16.94 -24.86
CA SER A 393 1.81 15.72 -24.31
C SER A 393 2.84 16.05 -23.23
N THR A 394 3.53 17.19 -23.33
CA THR A 394 4.43 17.69 -22.27
C THR A 394 3.66 18.04 -21.00
N PHE A 395 2.51 18.72 -21.11
CA PHE A 395 1.64 19.00 -19.97
C PHE A 395 1.15 17.71 -19.31
N CYS A 396 0.65 16.76 -20.09
CA CYS A 396 0.17 15.47 -19.56
C CYS A 396 1.26 14.75 -18.76
N ARG A 397 2.48 14.68 -19.29
CA ARG A 397 3.62 14.04 -18.62
C ARG A 397 4.02 14.74 -17.33
N ARG A 398 3.89 16.06 -17.27
CA ARG A 398 4.24 16.87 -16.09
C ARG A 398 3.21 16.83 -14.95
N LEU A 399 2.07 16.17 -15.13
CA LEU A 399 1.11 15.97 -14.05
C LEU A 399 1.65 15.03 -12.98
N LEU A 400 2.55 14.12 -13.35
CA LEU A 400 3.24 13.24 -12.40
C LEU A 400 4.53 13.87 -11.88
N PRO A 401 4.84 13.69 -10.59
CA PRO A 401 6.11 14.11 -10.02
C PRO A 401 7.27 13.26 -10.57
N PRO A 402 8.51 13.76 -10.55
CA PRO A 402 9.67 13.03 -11.05
C PRO A 402 9.84 11.64 -10.44
N GLU A 403 9.54 11.49 -9.15
CA GLU A 403 9.65 10.24 -8.38
C GLU A 403 8.66 9.16 -8.87
N LEU A 404 7.53 9.58 -9.43
CA LEU A 404 6.49 8.69 -9.93
C LEU A 404 6.37 8.73 -11.46
N GLN A 405 7.37 9.28 -12.18
CA GLN A 405 7.34 9.41 -13.64
C GLN A 405 7.24 8.07 -14.35
N TRP A 406 7.69 6.98 -13.73
CA TRP A 406 7.51 5.60 -14.22
C TRP A 406 6.03 5.21 -14.35
N GLY A 407 5.14 5.85 -13.61
CA GLY A 407 3.69 5.63 -13.66
C GLY A 407 2.97 6.32 -14.82
N TYR A 408 3.68 7.05 -15.70
CA TYR A 408 3.12 7.66 -16.90
C TYR A 408 3.30 6.76 -18.11
N SER A 409 2.28 6.67 -18.95
CA SER A 409 2.35 5.99 -20.24
C SER A 409 1.58 6.78 -21.29
N ASP A 410 2.15 6.91 -22.49
CA ASP A 410 1.53 7.47 -23.68
C ASP A 410 1.45 6.46 -24.84
N ASN A 411 1.77 5.20 -24.56
CA ASN A 411 1.77 4.12 -25.53
C ASN A 411 0.92 2.93 -25.02
N LEU A 412 -0.41 3.07 -25.11
CA LEU A 412 -1.34 2.02 -24.72
C LEU A 412 -1.87 1.30 -25.97
N ILE A 413 -1.51 0.02 -26.13
CA ILE A 413 -1.98 -0.83 -27.23
C ILE A 413 -3.37 -1.38 -26.87
N LEU A 414 -4.42 -0.76 -27.41
CA LEU A 414 -5.83 -1.10 -27.10
C LEU A 414 -6.31 -2.45 -27.68
N SER A 415 -5.55 -3.07 -28.58
CA SER A 415 -5.92 -4.34 -29.22
C SER A 415 -5.83 -5.55 -28.27
N GLU A 416 -4.97 -5.48 -27.24
CA GLU A 416 -4.70 -6.60 -26.35
C GLU A 416 -5.26 -6.38 -24.94
N LYS A 417 -6.48 -6.83 -24.71
CA LYS A 417 -7.24 -6.63 -23.47
C LYS A 417 -6.44 -6.96 -22.19
N ARG A 418 -5.65 -8.04 -22.19
CA ARG A 418 -4.86 -8.44 -21.03
C ARG A 418 -3.75 -7.45 -20.72
N GLN A 419 -3.02 -6.99 -21.73
CA GLN A 419 -1.95 -6.00 -21.57
C GLN A 419 -2.52 -4.66 -21.09
N VAL A 420 -3.69 -4.26 -21.63
CA VAL A 420 -4.39 -3.06 -21.18
C VAL A 420 -4.74 -3.14 -19.70
N TYR A 421 -5.28 -4.26 -19.23
CA TYR A 421 -5.61 -4.44 -17.82
C TYR A 421 -4.36 -4.42 -16.93
N GLN A 422 -3.27 -5.05 -17.37
CA GLN A 422 -2.00 -5.00 -16.66
C GLN A 422 -1.47 -3.56 -16.61
N ALA A 423 -1.49 -2.84 -17.72
CA ALA A 423 -1.10 -1.44 -17.77
C ALA A 423 -1.92 -0.56 -16.81
N MET A 424 -3.24 -0.76 -16.76
CA MET A 424 -4.12 -0.01 -15.84
C MET A 424 -3.89 -0.33 -14.36
N ALA A 425 -3.34 -1.50 -14.03
CA ALA A 425 -2.99 -1.87 -12.66
C ALA A 425 -1.59 -1.36 -12.24
N GLN A 426 -0.75 -0.97 -13.18
CA GLN A 426 0.64 -0.55 -12.95
C GLN A 426 0.88 0.93 -13.20
N PHE A 427 0.32 1.49 -14.28
CA PHE A 427 0.46 2.92 -14.58
C PHE A 427 -0.58 3.75 -13.82
N MET A 428 -0.20 4.97 -13.50
CA MET A 428 -0.99 5.93 -12.71
C MET A 428 -1.77 6.90 -13.59
N LEU A 429 -1.16 7.31 -14.71
CA LEU A 429 -1.74 8.20 -15.69
C LEU A 429 -1.42 7.69 -17.09
N ILE A 430 -2.45 7.42 -17.87
CA ILE A 430 -2.34 6.97 -19.26
C ILE A 430 -2.83 8.10 -20.16
N ASN A 431 -1.94 8.61 -20.99
CA ASN A 431 -2.29 9.55 -22.04
C ASN A 431 -2.66 8.79 -23.32
N LEU A 432 -3.91 8.96 -23.76
CA LEU A 432 -4.36 8.50 -25.07
C LEU A 432 -3.91 9.53 -26.10
N ASP A 433 -2.62 9.47 -26.45
CA ASP A 433 -2.05 10.38 -27.43
C ASP A 433 -2.62 10.11 -28.83
N GLU A 434 -2.75 11.15 -29.62
CA GLU A 434 -3.38 11.07 -30.95
C GLU A 434 -4.76 10.36 -30.92
N PHE A 435 -5.63 10.77 -30.00
CA PHE A 435 -6.97 10.18 -29.80
C PHE A 435 -7.79 10.04 -31.09
N ASN A 436 -7.55 10.93 -32.07
CA ASN A 436 -8.14 10.88 -33.41
C ASN A 436 -7.79 9.60 -34.20
N GLN A 437 -6.74 8.88 -33.86
CA GLN A 437 -6.37 7.61 -34.50
C GLN A 437 -7.12 6.40 -33.91
N ILE A 438 -7.74 6.56 -32.75
CA ILE A 438 -8.54 5.46 -32.15
C ILE A 438 -9.83 5.31 -32.95
N SER A 439 -10.02 4.11 -33.53
CA SER A 439 -11.19 3.86 -34.38
C SER A 439 -12.51 4.05 -33.63
N PRO A 440 -13.57 4.51 -34.30
CA PRO A 440 -14.88 4.71 -33.69
C PRO A 440 -15.42 3.47 -32.96
N GLN A 441 -15.16 2.28 -33.48
CA GLN A 441 -15.59 1.00 -32.86
C GLN A 441 -14.90 0.76 -31.51
N VAL A 442 -13.61 1.10 -31.40
CA VAL A 442 -12.86 0.99 -30.15
C VAL A 442 -13.30 2.04 -29.14
N GLN A 443 -13.54 3.29 -29.59
CA GLN A 443 -14.06 4.37 -28.73
C GLN A 443 -15.43 4.00 -28.14
N GLN A 444 -16.37 3.56 -28.98
CA GLN A 444 -17.75 3.24 -28.59
C GLN A 444 -17.88 1.94 -27.80
N GLY A 445 -16.99 1.01 -27.98
CA GLY A 445 -17.02 -0.31 -27.35
C GLY A 445 -16.04 -0.45 -26.19
N PHE A 446 -14.80 -0.79 -26.50
CA PHE A 446 -13.82 -1.22 -25.51
C PHE A 446 -13.37 -0.07 -24.59
N LEU A 447 -12.98 1.07 -25.15
CA LEU A 447 -12.50 2.22 -24.38
C LEU A 447 -13.58 2.79 -23.45
N LYS A 448 -14.82 2.84 -23.92
CA LYS A 448 -15.99 3.24 -23.13
C LYS A 448 -16.16 2.41 -21.85
N ASN A 449 -16.00 1.09 -21.97
CA ASN A 449 -16.09 0.19 -20.83
C ASN A 449 -14.85 0.31 -19.94
N LEU A 450 -13.66 0.42 -20.54
CA LEU A 450 -12.39 0.48 -19.85
C LEU A 450 -12.30 1.66 -18.85
N ILE A 451 -12.72 2.86 -19.29
CA ILE A 451 -12.67 4.08 -18.47
C ILE A 451 -13.58 3.97 -17.24
N GLN A 452 -14.60 3.13 -17.25
CA GLN A 452 -15.55 2.97 -16.15
C GLN A 452 -15.19 1.89 -15.14
N LEU A 453 -14.25 1.00 -15.46
CA LEU A 453 -13.91 -0.11 -14.57
C LEU A 453 -13.37 0.42 -13.23
N PRO A 454 -13.96 0.05 -12.09
CA PRO A 454 -13.42 0.41 -10.78
C PRO A 454 -12.23 -0.48 -10.38
N THR A 455 -12.27 -1.75 -10.77
CA THR A 455 -11.25 -2.78 -10.49
C THR A 455 -10.98 -3.61 -11.74
N LEU A 456 -9.90 -4.37 -11.70
CA LEU A 456 -9.42 -5.14 -12.84
C LEU A 456 -9.33 -6.62 -12.46
N LYS A 457 -10.01 -7.49 -13.24
CA LYS A 457 -9.96 -8.95 -13.05
C LYS A 457 -9.23 -9.60 -14.21
N TYR A 458 -8.01 -10.07 -13.95
CA TYR A 458 -7.23 -10.79 -14.94
C TYR A 458 -6.30 -11.81 -14.29
N LYS A 459 -5.83 -12.77 -15.10
CA LYS A 459 -4.80 -13.72 -14.71
C LYS A 459 -3.43 -13.11 -15.02
N PRO A 460 -2.59 -12.80 -13.99
CA PRO A 460 -1.25 -12.25 -14.25
C PRO A 460 -0.37 -13.26 -14.99
N PRO A 461 0.71 -12.82 -15.65
CA PRO A 461 1.71 -13.72 -16.18
C PRO A 461 2.21 -14.66 -15.08
N TYR A 462 2.29 -15.96 -15.40
CA TYR A 462 2.69 -17.03 -14.45
C TYR A 462 1.76 -17.23 -13.24
N GLY A 463 0.66 -16.50 -13.11
CA GLY A 463 -0.33 -16.70 -12.06
C GLY A 463 -1.10 -18.02 -12.26
N SER A 464 -1.56 -18.64 -11.16
CA SER A 464 -2.37 -19.87 -11.21
C SER A 464 -3.85 -19.59 -11.48
N HIS A 465 -4.39 -18.46 -11.02
CA HIS A 465 -5.81 -18.11 -11.04
C HIS A 465 -6.03 -16.62 -11.42
N VAL A 466 -7.30 -16.29 -11.70
CA VAL A 466 -7.72 -14.90 -11.90
C VAL A 466 -7.72 -14.18 -10.57
N MET A 467 -7.09 -13.03 -10.53
CA MET A 467 -7.01 -12.15 -9.35
C MET A 467 -7.67 -10.83 -9.63
N GLU A 468 -8.14 -10.18 -8.58
CA GLU A 468 -8.64 -8.81 -8.63
C GLU A 468 -7.54 -7.83 -8.23
N PHE A 469 -7.33 -6.81 -9.06
CA PHE A 469 -6.35 -5.77 -8.84
C PHE A 469 -7.03 -4.42 -8.73
N PRO A 470 -6.51 -3.50 -7.91
CA PRO A 470 -6.94 -2.12 -7.96
C PRO A 470 -6.60 -1.54 -9.33
N ARG A 471 -7.49 -0.73 -9.87
CA ARG A 471 -7.17 0.13 -11.00
C ARG A 471 -6.46 1.37 -10.49
N LEU A 472 -5.23 1.61 -10.91
CA LEU A 472 -4.47 2.82 -10.58
C LEU A 472 -4.64 3.90 -11.65
N ALA A 473 -4.75 3.48 -12.92
CA ALA A 473 -4.76 4.38 -14.04
C ALA A 473 -5.97 5.31 -14.07
N SER A 474 -5.72 6.61 -14.14
CA SER A 474 -6.61 7.60 -14.72
C SER A 474 -6.20 7.90 -16.15
N PHE A 475 -7.13 8.43 -16.94
CA PHE A 475 -6.89 8.72 -18.35
C PHE A 475 -6.89 10.22 -18.61
N ILE A 476 -6.05 10.64 -19.54
CA ILE A 476 -6.06 11.92 -20.22
C ILE A 476 -5.87 11.66 -21.70
N ALA A 477 -6.28 12.54 -22.57
CA ALA A 477 -6.15 12.33 -24.02
C ALA A 477 -5.70 13.63 -24.72
N THR A 478 -5.05 13.46 -25.88
CA THR A 478 -4.67 14.59 -26.73
C THR A 478 -5.12 14.35 -28.18
N SER A 479 -5.48 15.40 -28.88
CA SER A 479 -5.84 15.33 -30.31
C SER A 479 -5.36 16.55 -31.07
N ASN A 480 -5.10 16.35 -32.35
CA ASN A 480 -4.79 17.39 -33.31
C ASN A 480 -5.98 17.75 -34.21
N MET A 481 -7.13 17.07 -34.04
CA MET A 481 -8.36 17.27 -34.80
C MET A 481 -9.51 17.60 -33.85
N ASN A 482 -10.49 18.37 -34.32
CA ASN A 482 -11.63 18.78 -33.51
C ASN A 482 -12.77 17.73 -33.59
N ASP A 483 -13.05 17.20 -34.76
CA ASP A 483 -14.16 16.23 -34.97
C ASP A 483 -13.72 14.82 -34.60
N ILE A 484 -13.78 14.47 -33.33
CA ILE A 484 -13.17 13.24 -32.81
C ILE A 484 -14.09 12.39 -31.91
N LEU A 485 -15.14 12.96 -31.36
CA LEU A 485 -16.08 12.23 -30.51
C LEU A 485 -17.14 11.56 -31.36
N THR A 486 -17.07 10.24 -31.46
CA THR A 486 -17.92 9.44 -32.37
C THR A 486 -19.14 8.82 -31.72
N ASP A 487 -19.21 8.78 -30.37
CA ASP A 487 -20.32 8.19 -29.61
C ASP A 487 -21.11 9.25 -28.82
N PRO A 488 -22.26 9.73 -29.35
CA PRO A 488 -23.08 10.74 -28.66
C PRO A 488 -23.50 10.30 -27.24
N SER A 489 -23.67 9.00 -27.01
CA SER A 489 -24.03 8.46 -25.69
C SER A 489 -22.84 8.30 -24.75
N GLY A 490 -21.63 8.29 -25.29
CA GLY A 490 -20.35 8.09 -24.60
C GLY A 490 -19.57 9.37 -24.32
N ASN A 491 -19.94 10.48 -24.93
CA ASN A 491 -19.20 11.75 -24.84
C ASN A 491 -19.04 12.29 -23.42
N ARG A 492 -19.92 11.92 -22.50
CA ARG A 492 -19.83 12.25 -21.07
C ARG A 492 -18.53 11.78 -20.37
N ARG A 493 -17.76 10.88 -21.03
CA ARG A 493 -16.49 10.34 -20.47
C ARG A 493 -15.28 11.18 -20.83
N PHE A 494 -15.46 12.14 -21.69
CA PHE A 494 -14.40 13.04 -22.10
C PHE A 494 -14.77 14.48 -21.78
N ILE A 495 -13.79 15.24 -21.31
CA ILE A 495 -13.88 16.69 -21.14
C ILE A 495 -13.12 17.30 -22.30
N GLY A 496 -13.82 17.61 -23.41
CA GLY A 496 -13.22 18.23 -24.58
C GLY A 496 -12.85 19.68 -24.29
N ILE A 497 -11.57 20.00 -24.47
CA ILE A 497 -11.02 21.34 -24.24
C ILE A 497 -10.22 21.76 -25.47
N GLU A 498 -10.72 22.74 -26.18
CA GLU A 498 -10.00 23.41 -27.25
C GLU A 498 -9.04 24.46 -26.68
N LEU A 499 -7.77 24.33 -27.06
CA LEU A 499 -6.73 25.26 -26.64
C LEU A 499 -6.69 26.45 -27.59
N THR A 500 -6.67 27.65 -27.06
CA THR A 500 -6.56 28.92 -27.81
C THR A 500 -5.11 29.31 -28.09
N GLY A 501 -4.14 28.68 -27.41
CA GLY A 501 -2.71 28.93 -27.55
C GLY A 501 -1.88 27.79 -26.98
N PRO A 502 -0.54 27.85 -27.07
CA PRO A 502 0.34 26.86 -26.48
C PRO A 502 0.27 26.92 -24.95
N ILE A 503 0.32 25.73 -24.33
CA ILE A 503 0.39 25.61 -22.87
C ILE A 503 1.74 26.12 -22.39
N ASP A 504 1.74 26.94 -21.34
CA ASP A 504 2.96 27.40 -20.70
C ASP A 504 3.55 26.25 -19.85
N VAL A 505 4.63 25.69 -20.38
CA VAL A 505 5.38 24.63 -19.71
C VAL A 505 6.71 25.13 -19.13
N SER A 506 6.94 26.43 -19.07
CA SER A 506 8.17 27.02 -18.49
C SER A 506 8.22 26.83 -16.98
N VAL A 507 7.11 26.97 -16.29
CA VAL A 507 6.99 26.79 -14.85
C VAL A 507 6.78 25.32 -14.53
N ARG A 508 7.59 24.78 -13.63
CA ARG A 508 7.40 23.41 -13.13
C ARG A 508 6.27 23.40 -12.09
N PRO A 509 5.33 22.46 -12.18
CA PRO A 509 4.30 22.29 -11.16
C PRO A 509 4.92 21.98 -9.79
N ASN A 510 4.40 22.60 -8.73
CA ASN A 510 4.77 22.22 -7.37
C ASN A 510 3.97 20.97 -6.97
N HIS A 511 4.49 19.80 -7.31
CA HIS A 511 3.81 18.53 -7.11
C HIS A 511 3.47 18.29 -5.64
N GLN A 512 4.38 18.63 -4.70
CA GLN A 512 4.09 18.47 -3.27
C GLN A 512 2.83 19.23 -2.86
N GLN A 513 2.66 20.47 -3.35
CA GLN A 513 1.47 21.27 -3.02
C GLN A 513 0.21 20.78 -3.74
N LEU A 514 0.33 20.35 -5.01
CA LEU A 514 -0.79 19.76 -5.76
C LEU A 514 -1.37 18.53 -5.06
N PHE A 515 -0.50 17.59 -4.66
CA PHE A 515 -0.95 16.36 -4.01
C PHE A 515 -1.34 16.58 -2.54
N ALA A 516 -0.68 17.50 -1.83
CA ALA A 516 -1.07 17.89 -0.48
C ALA A 516 -2.48 18.52 -0.47
N GLN A 517 -2.78 19.42 -1.41
CA GLN A 517 -4.12 19.99 -1.60
C GLN A 517 -5.15 18.91 -1.88
N ALA A 518 -4.86 17.97 -2.80
CA ALA A 518 -5.77 16.91 -3.16
C ALA A 518 -6.06 15.98 -1.96
N LEU A 519 -5.05 15.66 -1.15
CA LEU A 519 -5.22 14.82 0.04
C LEU A 519 -6.10 15.49 1.10
N VAL A 520 -5.93 16.81 1.32
CA VAL A 520 -6.78 17.58 2.25
C VAL A 520 -8.21 17.65 1.74
N ALA A 521 -8.42 17.96 0.45
CA ALA A 521 -9.75 18.01 -0.16
C ALA A 521 -10.48 16.67 -0.05
N LEU A 522 -9.80 15.56 -0.37
CA LEU A 522 -10.33 14.21 -0.23
C LEU A 522 -10.61 13.83 1.23
N GLY A 523 -9.75 14.27 2.16
CA GLY A 523 -9.94 14.09 3.61
C GLY A 523 -11.16 14.84 4.13
N ASN A 524 -11.47 16.00 3.57
CA ASN A 524 -12.66 16.80 3.88
C ASN A 524 -13.94 16.27 3.19
N GLY A 525 -13.85 15.22 2.38
CA GLY A 525 -15.00 14.64 1.69
C GLY A 525 -15.44 15.42 0.45
N GLU A 526 -14.57 16.23 -0.15
CA GLU A 526 -14.88 16.91 -1.41
C GLU A 526 -15.14 15.91 -2.54
N LYS A 527 -16.08 16.26 -3.42
CA LYS A 527 -16.47 15.39 -4.54
C LYS A 527 -15.32 15.20 -5.52
N CYS A 528 -14.93 13.96 -5.76
CA CYS A 528 -13.94 13.55 -6.73
C CYS A 528 -14.56 12.85 -7.97
N TYR A 529 -15.83 13.11 -8.23
CA TYR A 529 -16.60 12.59 -9.36
C TYR A 529 -17.58 13.65 -9.86
N PHE A 530 -18.04 13.50 -11.10
CA PHE A 530 -18.99 14.41 -11.74
C PHE A 530 -20.43 13.95 -11.47
N ASP A 531 -21.25 14.85 -10.95
CA ASP A 531 -22.67 14.61 -10.77
C ASP A 531 -23.48 14.77 -12.07
N ALA A 532 -24.78 14.50 -12.02
CA ALA A 532 -25.62 14.51 -13.21
C ALA A 532 -25.69 15.87 -13.91
N GLU A 533 -25.64 16.97 -13.15
CA GLU A 533 -25.65 18.33 -13.71
C GLU A 533 -24.33 18.65 -14.41
N GLN A 534 -23.20 18.35 -13.78
CA GLN A 534 -21.89 18.53 -14.37
C GLN A 534 -21.71 17.66 -15.62
N VAL A 535 -22.19 16.40 -15.59
CA VAL A 535 -22.19 15.53 -16.77
C VAL A 535 -22.99 16.12 -17.92
N LYS A 536 -24.15 16.73 -17.64
CA LYS A 536 -24.96 17.41 -18.66
C LYS A 536 -24.21 18.61 -19.29
N LEU A 537 -23.54 19.41 -18.45
CA LEU A 537 -22.71 20.54 -18.93
C LEU A 537 -21.52 20.06 -19.77
N ILE A 538 -20.85 18.99 -19.36
CA ILE A 538 -19.75 18.38 -20.15
C ILE A 538 -20.28 17.91 -21.51
N MET A 539 -21.44 17.24 -21.55
CA MET A 539 -22.03 16.79 -22.80
C MET A 539 -22.40 17.97 -23.72
N GLN A 540 -22.96 19.03 -23.18
CA GLN A 540 -23.26 20.26 -23.94
C GLN A 540 -21.97 20.89 -24.51
N SER A 541 -20.93 21.00 -23.70
CA SER A 541 -19.63 21.52 -24.15
C SER A 541 -19.00 20.65 -25.24
N ASN A 542 -19.20 19.34 -25.19
CA ASN A 542 -18.63 18.38 -26.15
C ASN A 542 -19.33 18.37 -27.51
N CYS A 543 -20.53 18.94 -27.66
CA CYS A 543 -21.26 18.94 -28.94
C CYS A 543 -20.43 19.51 -30.10
N GLN A 544 -19.55 20.49 -29.83
CA GLN A 544 -18.67 21.08 -30.83
C GLN A 544 -17.56 20.13 -31.34
N PHE A 545 -17.26 19.06 -30.61
CA PHE A 545 -16.23 18.05 -30.95
C PHE A 545 -16.81 16.76 -31.50
N GLU A 546 -18.11 16.70 -31.65
CA GLU A 546 -18.78 15.51 -32.21
C GLU A 546 -18.55 15.41 -33.72
N VAL A 547 -18.27 14.21 -34.17
CA VAL A 547 -18.18 13.93 -35.62
C VAL A 547 -19.56 14.11 -36.24
N VAL A 548 -19.72 15.19 -37.00
CA VAL A 548 -20.95 15.41 -37.77
C VAL A 548 -21.05 14.36 -38.87
N GLN A 549 -21.97 13.44 -38.71
CA GLN A 549 -22.16 12.38 -39.69
C GLN A 549 -22.72 12.96 -40.99
N PRO A 550 -22.37 12.42 -42.18
CA PRO A 550 -22.88 12.92 -43.45
C PRO A 550 -24.41 13.02 -43.49
N ILE A 551 -25.12 12.12 -42.82
CA ILE A 551 -26.57 12.18 -42.74
C ILE A 551 -27.10 13.39 -41.99
N ASP A 552 -26.40 13.84 -40.95
CA ASP A 552 -26.79 15.05 -40.17
C ASP A 552 -26.57 16.30 -41.01
N GLN A 553 -25.51 16.33 -41.84
CA GLN A 553 -25.27 17.38 -42.80
C GLN A 553 -26.37 17.42 -43.86
N TYR A 554 -26.73 16.25 -44.42
CA TYR A 554 -27.80 16.13 -45.36
C TYR A 554 -29.16 16.47 -44.77
N PHE A 555 -29.43 16.07 -43.52
CA PHE A 555 -30.64 16.50 -42.83
C PHE A 555 -30.71 18.03 -42.73
N ARG A 556 -29.67 18.67 -42.23
CA ARG A 556 -29.61 20.16 -42.11
C ARG A 556 -29.63 20.90 -43.45
N LEU A 557 -29.22 20.23 -44.52
CA LEU A 557 -29.29 20.81 -45.86
C LEU A 557 -30.73 20.92 -46.37
N TYR A 558 -31.59 19.95 -46.06
CA TYR A 558 -32.96 19.86 -46.55
C TYR A 558 -34.04 20.08 -45.52
N PHE A 559 -33.70 20.07 -44.25
CA PHE A 559 -34.64 20.26 -43.13
C PHE A 559 -34.10 21.20 -42.08
N GLU A 560 -35.01 21.93 -41.42
CA GLU A 560 -34.75 22.72 -40.24
C GLU A 560 -35.65 22.22 -39.09
N PRO A 561 -35.18 22.22 -37.83
CA PRO A 561 -36.07 22.06 -36.69
C PRO A 561 -37.12 23.18 -36.71
N ALA A 562 -38.36 22.86 -36.43
CA ALA A 562 -39.42 23.84 -36.24
C ALA A 562 -39.85 23.86 -34.78
N ASP A 563 -40.19 25.07 -34.28
CA ASP A 563 -40.62 25.26 -32.90
C ASP A 563 -42.14 25.26 -32.74
N ASP A 564 -42.87 25.58 -33.82
CA ASP A 564 -44.33 25.65 -33.86
C ASP A 564 -44.90 24.80 -35.00
N GLU A 565 -46.05 24.18 -34.77
CA GLU A 565 -46.81 23.39 -35.75
C GLU A 565 -47.30 24.23 -36.97
N LYS A 566 -47.26 25.55 -36.86
CA LYS A 566 -47.60 26.44 -37.97
C LYS A 566 -46.43 26.62 -38.94
N GLU A 567 -45.22 26.34 -38.54
CA GLU A 567 -44.01 26.52 -39.35
C GLU A 567 -43.43 25.21 -39.85
N GLY A 568 -43.85 24.08 -39.30
CA GLY A 568 -43.30 22.75 -39.63
C GLY A 568 -44.36 21.67 -39.79
N GLU A 569 -43.97 20.57 -40.36
CA GLU A 569 -44.80 19.37 -40.49
C GLU A 569 -44.25 18.21 -39.66
N TYR A 570 -45.12 17.38 -39.08
CA TYR A 570 -44.75 16.17 -38.38
C TYR A 570 -44.43 15.05 -39.37
N MET A 571 -43.17 14.69 -39.49
CA MET A 571 -42.69 13.57 -40.34
C MET A 571 -42.13 12.43 -39.49
N THR A 572 -42.37 11.22 -39.91
CA THR A 572 -41.72 10.02 -39.34
C THR A 572 -40.25 9.94 -39.78
N ALA A 573 -39.43 9.22 -39.02
CA ALA A 573 -38.04 8.95 -39.43
C ALA A 573 -37.95 8.29 -40.81
N ALA A 574 -38.95 7.47 -41.19
CA ALA A 574 -39.01 6.81 -42.48
C ALA A 574 -39.26 7.80 -43.61
N GLU A 575 -40.20 8.71 -43.46
CA GLU A 575 -40.52 9.74 -44.44
C GLU A 575 -39.34 10.70 -44.66
N ILE A 576 -38.67 11.14 -43.57
CA ILE A 576 -37.46 11.98 -43.67
C ILE A 576 -36.34 11.20 -44.40
N PHE A 577 -36.15 9.93 -44.05
CA PHE A 577 -35.11 9.10 -44.65
C PHE A 577 -35.36 8.87 -46.14
N ASP A 578 -36.60 8.56 -46.54
CA ASP A 578 -36.98 8.38 -47.93
C ASP A 578 -36.83 9.66 -48.76
N PHE A 579 -37.17 10.80 -48.19
CA PHE A 579 -36.93 12.11 -48.80
C PHE A 579 -35.44 12.33 -49.07
N LEU A 580 -34.60 12.13 -48.03
CA LEU A 580 -33.14 12.32 -48.16
C LEU A 580 -32.56 11.32 -49.19
N LYS A 581 -33.04 10.07 -49.22
CA LYS A 581 -32.60 9.09 -50.16
C LYS A 581 -32.97 9.45 -51.63
N LYS A 582 -34.13 10.05 -51.83
CA LYS A 582 -34.53 10.54 -53.16
C LYS A 582 -33.69 11.70 -53.65
N GLN A 583 -33.28 12.61 -52.72
CA GLN A 583 -32.49 13.80 -53.08
C GLN A 583 -30.99 13.49 -53.30
N ILE A 584 -30.43 12.56 -52.52
CA ILE A 584 -28.99 12.32 -52.45
C ILE A 584 -28.58 11.06 -53.25
N GLY A 585 -29.51 10.15 -53.49
CA GLY A 585 -29.26 8.91 -54.25
C GLY A 585 -28.37 7.91 -53.47
N SER A 586 -27.48 7.23 -54.18
CA SER A 586 -26.60 6.17 -53.65
C SER A 586 -25.50 6.66 -52.69
N SER A 587 -25.31 7.97 -52.59
CA SER A 587 -24.31 8.58 -51.69
C SER A 587 -24.74 8.56 -50.22
N LEU A 588 -26.00 8.27 -49.91
CA LEU A 588 -26.51 8.15 -48.54
C LEU A 588 -26.13 6.79 -47.96
N LYS A 589 -24.97 6.71 -47.34
CA LYS A 589 -24.50 5.51 -46.64
C LYS A 589 -25.12 5.42 -45.21
N VAL A 590 -26.32 4.85 -45.11
CA VAL A 590 -26.96 4.55 -43.83
C VAL A 590 -27.28 3.06 -43.76
N ASN A 591 -26.75 2.44 -42.71
CA ASN A 591 -26.86 0.98 -42.58
C ASN A 591 -28.26 0.48 -42.12
N SER A 592 -29.11 1.36 -41.53
CA SER A 592 -30.49 1.00 -41.19
C SER A 592 -31.36 2.22 -40.88
N LEU A 593 -32.64 2.16 -41.23
CA LEU A 593 -33.68 3.12 -40.89
C LEU A 593 -33.84 3.26 -39.37
N MET A 594 -33.68 2.17 -38.63
CA MET A 594 -33.76 2.16 -37.16
C MET A 594 -32.60 2.97 -36.53
N GLY A 595 -31.40 2.89 -37.11
CA GLY A 595 -30.24 3.69 -36.69
C GLY A 595 -30.46 5.19 -36.96
N PHE A 596 -31.08 5.54 -38.08
CA PHE A 596 -31.44 6.91 -38.42
C PHE A 596 -32.49 7.48 -37.46
N GLY A 597 -33.57 6.72 -37.16
CA GLY A 597 -34.60 7.15 -36.20
C GLY A 597 -34.05 7.42 -34.79
N ARG A 598 -33.12 6.57 -34.33
CA ARG A 598 -32.42 6.82 -33.03
C ARG A 598 -31.59 8.09 -33.05
N LYS A 599 -30.98 8.43 -34.15
CA LYS A 599 -30.20 9.68 -34.30
C LYS A 599 -31.11 10.90 -34.29
N LEU A 600 -32.21 10.91 -35.02
CA LEU A 600 -33.19 11.97 -34.99
C LEU A 600 -33.76 12.20 -33.58
N ALA A 601 -34.03 11.12 -32.83
CA ALA A 601 -34.50 11.20 -31.45
C ALA A 601 -33.48 11.80 -30.49
N ASN A 602 -32.19 11.69 -30.79
CA ASN A 602 -31.09 12.26 -29.98
C ASN A 602 -30.71 13.70 -30.36
N MET A 603 -31.29 14.25 -31.42
CA MET A 603 -31.06 15.65 -31.78
C MET A 603 -31.84 16.57 -30.80
N THR A 604 -31.12 17.21 -29.90
CA THR A 604 -31.67 18.06 -28.83
C THR A 604 -32.45 19.27 -29.33
N GLN A 605 -32.28 19.66 -30.57
CA GLN A 605 -32.97 20.79 -31.22
C GLN A 605 -34.25 20.37 -31.96
N LEU A 606 -34.54 19.06 -32.05
CA LEU A 606 -35.64 18.54 -32.86
C LEU A 606 -36.82 18.13 -31.96
N ASN A 607 -37.90 18.90 -32.03
CA ASN A 607 -39.12 18.60 -31.33
C ASN A 607 -39.75 17.32 -31.86
N HIS A 608 -40.16 16.40 -30.99
CA HIS A 608 -40.79 15.15 -31.39
C HIS A 608 -41.94 14.77 -30.49
N LYS A 609 -42.96 14.12 -31.07
CA LYS A 609 -44.17 13.68 -30.38
C LYS A 609 -44.57 12.29 -30.83
N ARG A 610 -45.11 11.50 -29.93
CA ARG A 610 -45.56 10.15 -30.23
C ARG A 610 -47.01 10.19 -30.69
N PHE A 611 -47.26 9.67 -31.89
CA PHE A 611 -48.58 9.50 -32.50
C PHE A 611 -48.97 8.02 -32.51
N ALA A 612 -50.20 7.68 -32.97
CA ALA A 612 -50.69 6.32 -33.05
C ALA A 612 -49.85 5.45 -34.04
N ASP A 613 -49.29 6.06 -35.06
CA ASP A 613 -48.44 5.46 -36.12
C ASP A 613 -46.93 5.55 -35.86
N GLY A 614 -46.52 6.05 -34.68
CA GLY A 614 -45.11 6.07 -34.27
C GLY A 614 -44.61 7.43 -33.78
N MET A 615 -43.31 7.56 -33.65
CA MET A 615 -42.63 8.80 -33.31
C MET A 615 -42.50 9.70 -34.52
N LYS A 616 -42.97 10.94 -34.43
CA LYS A 616 -42.82 11.96 -35.49
C LYS A 616 -42.01 13.14 -34.98
N TYR A 617 -41.29 13.75 -35.89
CA TYR A 617 -40.41 14.87 -35.68
C TYR A 617 -40.94 16.11 -36.37
N LEU A 618 -40.94 17.23 -35.67
CA LEU A 618 -41.45 18.50 -36.24
C LEU A 618 -40.29 19.15 -37.03
N VAL A 619 -40.45 19.16 -38.35
CA VAL A 619 -39.41 19.65 -39.27
C VAL A 619 -40.03 20.57 -40.33
N LYS A 620 -39.21 21.51 -40.76
CA LYS A 620 -39.53 22.40 -41.89
C LYS A 620 -38.61 22.01 -43.05
N LYS A 621 -39.15 21.78 -44.22
CA LYS A 621 -38.36 21.61 -45.45
C LYS A 621 -37.78 22.92 -45.89
N ARG A 622 -36.48 22.92 -46.25
CA ARG A 622 -35.79 24.06 -46.84
C ARG A 622 -36.12 24.18 -48.30
#